data_a3d7ff665c7568d1172d853a34cd1325
#
_entry.id   a3d7ff665c7568d1172d853a34cd1325
#
_cell.length_a   1.000
_cell.length_b   1.000
_cell.length_c   1.000
_cell.angle_alpha   90.00
_cell.angle_beta   90.00
_cell.angle_gamma   90.00
#
_symmetry.space_group_name_H-M   'P 1'
#
loop_
_entity.id
_entity.type
_entity.pdbx_description
1 polymer ?
#
loop_
_entity_poly.entity_id
_entity_poly.type
_entity_poly.pdbx_seq_one_letter_code
_entity_poly.pdbx_strand_id
1 'polypeptide(L)'
;MADQTAPATDNALATLCGIVETAARQEGLPVNFFTRLIWRESAFHSGAVSPAGAQGVAQFMPGAASDRGLADPFDPAAAIPASAKFLAELAHRFGNLGLAAAAYNAGPNALADWLAGKGVLPLETQDYVLAITGHDVEEWRGANPPSPAAPDPDKPCLTSIGNLRVAHGPEASPTVSGLFAPWGVQISASFSKGSALRAFARAQHDYYSVIGHMAPFVLGSVLPSRGPRPFYRVRLPAQTPSEAEKLCDRLQAVGGACAVLRS
;
A
#
# COMPACT_ATOMS: atom_id res chain seq x y z
N MET A 1 -12.08 28.12 -9.55
CA MET A 1 -10.63 28.35 -9.33
C MET A 1 -9.95 27.07 -9.72
N ALA A 2 -9.04 27.13 -10.69
CA ALA A 2 -8.55 25.98 -11.43
C ALA A 2 -7.62 25.09 -10.56
N ASP A 3 -7.95 23.83 -10.58
CA ASP A 3 -7.11 22.72 -10.15
C ASP A 3 -5.77 22.75 -10.89
N GLN A 4 -4.66 23.04 -10.17
CA GLN A 4 -3.30 23.02 -10.70
C GLN A 4 -2.54 21.78 -10.21
N THR A 5 -3.09 20.61 -10.43
CA THR A 5 -2.36 19.34 -10.29
C THR A 5 -1.83 18.87 -11.64
N ALA A 6 -0.92 19.64 -12.24
CA ALA A 6 -0.15 19.15 -13.38
C ALA A 6 0.91 18.14 -12.88
N PRO A 7 1.06 16.97 -13.51
CA PRO A 7 2.14 16.04 -13.17
C PRO A 7 3.49 16.70 -13.38
N ALA A 8 4.44 16.43 -12.47
CA ALA A 8 5.81 16.92 -12.60
C ALA A 8 6.38 16.56 -13.98
N THR A 9 6.99 17.50 -14.67
CA THR A 9 7.71 17.24 -15.93
C THR A 9 8.82 16.22 -15.68
N ASP A 10 9.25 15.46 -16.68
CA ASP A 10 10.28 14.43 -16.55
C ASP A 10 11.57 14.95 -15.89
N ASN A 11 11.94 16.22 -16.14
CA ASN A 11 13.09 16.84 -15.53
C ASN A 11 12.88 17.14 -14.03
N ALA A 12 11.70 17.60 -13.62
CA ALA A 12 11.37 17.83 -12.21
C ALA A 12 11.36 16.51 -11.42
N LEU A 13 10.83 15.43 -12.01
CA LEU A 13 10.83 14.12 -11.42
C LEU A 13 12.24 13.55 -11.25
N ALA A 14 13.12 13.74 -12.24
CA ALA A 14 14.52 13.34 -12.15
C ALA A 14 15.25 14.07 -11.01
N THR A 15 14.98 15.36 -10.83
CA THR A 15 15.53 16.15 -9.72
C THR A 15 15.06 15.62 -8.37
N LEU A 16 13.75 15.36 -8.21
CA LEU A 16 13.20 14.80 -6.97
C LEU A 16 13.76 13.39 -6.68
N CYS A 17 13.91 12.56 -7.70
CA CYS A 17 14.56 11.26 -7.57
C CYS A 17 16.01 11.37 -7.09
N GLY A 18 16.79 12.34 -7.59
CA GLY A 18 18.13 12.59 -7.10
C GLY A 18 18.18 12.93 -5.62
N ILE A 19 17.23 13.74 -5.13
CA ILE A 19 17.12 14.07 -3.70
C ILE A 19 16.75 12.83 -2.88
N VAL A 20 15.77 12.05 -3.34
CA VAL A 20 15.34 10.80 -2.68
C VAL A 20 16.48 9.80 -2.55
N GLU A 21 17.21 9.54 -3.63
CA GLU A 21 18.35 8.60 -3.63
C GLU A 21 19.47 9.07 -2.70
N THR A 22 19.78 10.37 -2.72
CA THR A 22 20.79 10.94 -1.84
C THR A 22 20.38 10.81 -0.37
N ALA A 23 19.17 11.22 -0.03
CA ALA A 23 18.65 11.14 1.33
C ALA A 23 18.56 9.69 1.83
N ALA A 24 18.11 8.75 1.00
CA ALA A 24 18.04 7.34 1.35
C ALA A 24 19.43 6.78 1.70
N ARG A 25 20.44 7.05 0.86
CA ARG A 25 21.81 6.59 1.10
C ARG A 25 22.44 7.23 2.35
N GLN A 26 22.18 8.50 2.61
CA GLN A 26 22.68 9.20 3.81
C GLN A 26 22.16 8.57 5.11
N GLU A 27 20.91 8.12 5.10
CA GLU A 27 20.26 7.54 6.27
C GLU A 27 20.31 5.98 6.29
N GLY A 28 21.04 5.36 5.35
CA GLY A 28 21.16 3.91 5.27
C GLY A 28 19.87 3.18 4.89
N LEU A 29 18.95 3.87 4.22
CA LEU A 29 17.68 3.31 3.78
C LEU A 29 17.82 2.70 2.37
N PRO A 30 17.16 1.57 2.08
CA PRO A 30 17.07 1.06 0.71
C PRO A 30 16.37 2.07 -0.19
N VAL A 31 17.01 2.46 -1.29
CA VAL A 31 16.51 3.48 -2.23
C VAL A 31 15.11 3.14 -2.74
N ASN A 32 14.91 1.90 -3.16
CA ASN A 32 13.60 1.44 -3.67
C ASN A 32 12.49 1.54 -2.62
N PHE A 33 12.78 1.18 -1.36
CA PHE A 33 11.82 1.27 -0.27
C PHE A 33 11.41 2.73 -0.01
N PHE A 34 12.38 3.63 0.13
CA PHE A 34 12.11 5.05 0.38
C PHE A 34 11.42 5.72 -0.81
N THR A 35 11.78 5.37 -2.04
CA THR A 35 11.08 5.81 -3.26
C THR A 35 9.59 5.45 -3.23
N ARG A 36 9.28 4.19 -2.88
CA ARG A 36 7.89 3.72 -2.78
C ARG A 36 7.12 4.40 -1.66
N LEU A 37 7.78 4.72 -0.54
CA LEU A 37 7.20 5.49 0.53
C LEU A 37 6.81 6.89 0.05
N ILE A 38 7.73 7.66 -0.52
CA ILE A 38 7.46 9.01 -1.04
C ILE A 38 6.38 8.97 -2.15
N TRP A 39 6.41 7.95 -3.01
CA TRP A 39 5.34 7.73 -4.00
C TRP A 39 3.98 7.55 -3.33
N ARG A 40 3.92 6.76 -2.27
CA ARG A 40 2.67 6.49 -1.55
C ARG A 40 2.13 7.72 -0.82
N GLU A 41 3.00 8.61 -0.35
CA GLU A 41 2.62 9.85 0.31
C GLU A 41 1.95 10.84 -0.65
N SER A 42 2.58 11.12 -1.78
CA SER A 42 2.14 12.22 -2.64
C SER A 42 2.25 11.97 -4.14
N ALA A 43 2.67 10.78 -4.59
CA ALA A 43 3.09 10.53 -5.96
C ALA A 43 4.09 11.60 -6.49
N PHE A 44 4.98 12.07 -5.64
CA PHE A 44 5.97 13.14 -5.90
C PHE A 44 5.37 14.53 -6.13
N HIS A 45 4.15 14.81 -5.65
CA HIS A 45 3.56 16.15 -5.72
C HIS A 45 4.02 17.01 -4.52
N SER A 46 4.91 17.96 -4.76
CA SER A 46 5.44 18.85 -3.70
C SER A 46 4.39 19.79 -3.10
N GLY A 47 3.34 20.12 -3.85
CA GLY A 47 2.23 20.94 -3.38
C GLY A 47 1.05 20.17 -2.77
N ALA A 48 1.19 18.86 -2.54
CA ALA A 48 0.09 18.05 -2.04
C ALA A 48 -0.35 18.46 -0.62
N VAL A 49 -1.68 18.50 -0.40
CA VAL A 49 -2.28 18.64 0.93
C VAL A 49 -3.37 17.59 1.07
N SER A 50 -3.26 16.73 2.09
CA SER A 50 -4.26 15.71 2.36
C SER A 50 -5.50 16.30 3.04
N PRO A 51 -6.66 15.61 3.02
CA PRO A 51 -7.84 16.03 3.79
C PRO A 51 -7.59 16.17 5.30
N ALA A 52 -6.62 15.45 5.85
CA ALA A 52 -6.19 15.54 7.24
C ALA A 52 -5.21 16.68 7.51
N GLY A 53 -4.75 17.39 6.45
CA GLY A 53 -3.81 18.51 6.57
C GLY A 53 -2.33 18.12 6.50
N ALA A 54 -1.99 16.91 6.08
CA ALA A 54 -0.61 16.54 5.80
C ALA A 54 -0.10 17.28 4.54
N GLN A 55 1.17 17.69 4.52
CA GLN A 55 1.70 18.69 3.59
C GLN A 55 2.94 18.20 2.84
N GLY A 56 3.01 18.60 1.56
CA GLY A 56 4.19 18.48 0.71
C GLY A 56 4.45 17.05 0.22
N VAL A 57 5.62 16.86 -0.39
CA VAL A 57 6.02 15.61 -1.04
C VAL A 57 6.09 14.41 -0.07
N ALA A 58 6.41 14.65 1.20
CA ALA A 58 6.56 13.64 2.26
C ALA A 58 5.39 13.62 3.25
N GLN A 59 4.32 14.41 3.00
CA GLN A 59 3.08 14.46 3.76
C GLN A 59 3.30 14.62 5.28
N PHE A 60 4.13 15.58 5.67
CA PHE A 60 4.27 15.92 7.08
C PHE A 60 3.00 16.58 7.63
N MET A 61 2.52 16.09 8.77
CA MET A 61 1.56 16.85 9.57
C MET A 61 2.25 18.10 10.14
N PRO A 62 1.55 19.26 10.24
CA PRO A 62 2.16 20.50 10.72
C PRO A 62 2.88 20.39 12.06
N GLY A 63 2.31 19.63 13.01
CA GLY A 63 2.98 19.36 14.31
C GLY A 63 4.27 18.56 14.13
N ALA A 64 4.25 17.50 13.34
CA ALA A 64 5.43 16.68 13.08
C ALA A 64 6.53 17.46 12.31
N ALA A 65 6.16 18.36 11.40
CA ALA A 65 7.08 19.25 10.73
C ALA A 65 7.76 20.20 11.74
N SER A 66 6.97 20.83 12.60
CA SER A 66 7.46 21.73 13.66
C SER A 66 8.42 21.01 14.63
N ASP A 67 8.05 19.83 15.12
CA ASP A 67 8.87 19.04 16.03
C ASP A 67 10.22 18.63 15.46
N ARG A 68 10.34 18.64 14.10
CA ARG A 68 11.55 18.30 13.36
C ARG A 68 12.30 19.52 12.84
N GLY A 69 11.83 20.74 13.14
CA GLY A 69 12.42 21.98 12.65
C GLY A 69 12.28 22.15 11.13
N LEU A 70 11.32 21.45 10.49
CA LEU A 70 11.02 21.59 9.08
C LEU A 70 10.17 22.85 8.86
N ALA A 71 10.81 23.95 8.46
CA ALA A 71 10.16 25.25 8.31
C ALA A 71 9.14 25.29 7.17
N ASP A 72 9.45 24.59 6.06
CA ASP A 72 8.58 24.51 4.89
C ASP A 72 8.44 23.05 4.42
N PRO A 73 7.31 22.37 4.73
CA PRO A 73 7.02 21.02 4.24
C PRO A 73 6.80 20.92 2.72
N PHE A 74 6.57 22.05 2.04
CA PHE A 74 6.38 22.11 0.59
C PHE A 74 7.71 22.21 -0.18
N ASP A 75 8.81 22.51 0.49
CA ASP A 75 10.15 22.45 -0.11
C ASP A 75 10.67 21.01 -0.14
N PRO A 76 10.74 20.33 -1.31
CA PRO A 76 11.22 18.96 -1.40
C PRO A 76 12.68 18.79 -0.96
N ALA A 77 13.51 19.83 -1.13
CA ALA A 77 14.92 19.79 -0.76
C ALA A 77 15.11 19.72 0.76
N ALA A 78 14.15 20.23 1.53
CA ALA A 78 14.13 20.13 2.99
C ALA A 78 13.28 18.92 3.46
N ALA A 79 12.11 18.70 2.87
CA ALA A 79 11.15 17.70 3.33
C ALA A 79 11.62 16.25 3.10
N ILE A 80 12.24 15.95 1.94
CA ILE A 80 12.69 14.57 1.63
C ILE A 80 13.81 14.12 2.58
N PRO A 81 14.89 14.89 2.83
CA PRO A 81 15.88 14.50 3.82
C PRO A 81 15.32 14.39 5.24
N ALA A 82 14.43 15.30 5.66
CA ALA A 82 13.76 15.22 6.96
C ALA A 82 12.92 13.94 7.09
N SER A 83 12.24 13.53 6.02
CA SER A 83 11.48 12.29 5.94
C SER A 83 12.37 11.05 6.05
N ALA A 84 13.49 11.01 5.31
CA ALA A 84 14.44 9.90 5.38
C ALA A 84 15.00 9.73 6.80
N LYS A 85 15.43 10.82 7.42
CA LYS A 85 15.90 10.83 8.81
C LYS A 85 14.84 10.33 9.78
N PHE A 86 13.59 10.80 9.64
CA PHE A 86 12.49 10.36 10.48
C PHE A 86 12.23 8.85 10.33
N LEU A 87 12.23 8.36 9.11
CA LEU A 87 12.03 6.95 8.83
C LEU A 87 13.15 6.09 9.43
N ALA A 88 14.41 6.54 9.35
CA ALA A 88 15.56 5.85 9.97
C ALA A 88 15.44 5.81 11.51
N GLU A 89 15.03 6.93 12.14
CA GLU A 89 14.73 6.97 13.57
C GLU A 89 13.63 5.98 13.97
N LEU A 90 12.55 5.89 13.17
CA LEU A 90 11.48 4.92 13.39
C LEU A 90 11.97 3.48 13.19
N ALA A 91 12.81 3.23 12.19
CA ALA A 91 13.39 1.90 11.96
C ALA A 91 14.28 1.46 13.12
N HIS A 92 15.08 2.38 13.68
CA HIS A 92 15.87 2.13 14.88
C HIS A 92 14.97 1.85 16.08
N ARG A 93 13.90 2.64 16.27
CA ARG A 93 12.98 2.50 17.41
C ARG A 93 12.19 1.20 17.37
N PHE A 94 11.72 0.77 16.21
CA PHE A 94 10.82 -0.37 16.07
C PHE A 94 11.49 -1.62 15.49
N GLY A 95 12.79 -1.55 15.16
CA GLY A 95 13.63 -2.70 14.82
C GLY A 95 13.61 -3.12 13.36
N ASN A 96 12.68 -2.62 12.53
CA ASN A 96 12.67 -2.90 11.09
C ASN A 96 11.90 -1.85 10.27
N LEU A 97 12.10 -1.86 8.94
CA LEU A 97 11.52 -0.88 8.04
C LEU A 97 10.01 -1.04 7.83
N GLY A 98 9.45 -2.23 7.93
CA GLY A 98 8.01 -2.43 7.80
C GLY A 98 7.23 -1.81 8.97
N LEU A 99 7.73 -1.98 10.20
CA LEU A 99 7.17 -1.31 11.38
C LEU A 99 7.43 0.20 11.34
N ALA A 100 8.60 0.63 10.80
CA ALA A 100 8.87 2.05 10.60
C ALA A 100 7.86 2.70 9.63
N ALA A 101 7.53 2.04 8.52
CA ALA A 101 6.50 2.52 7.60
C ALA A 101 5.11 2.59 8.28
N ALA A 102 4.77 1.60 9.10
CA ALA A 102 3.53 1.64 9.87
C ALA A 102 3.49 2.82 10.86
N ALA A 103 4.61 3.07 11.55
CA ALA A 103 4.74 4.21 12.48
C ALA A 103 4.74 5.56 11.77
N TYR A 104 5.31 5.63 10.55
CA TYR A 104 5.30 6.83 9.73
C TYR A 104 3.86 7.25 9.39
N ASN A 105 3.04 6.30 8.95
CA ASN A 105 1.66 6.55 8.55
C ASN A 105 0.70 6.71 9.75
N ALA A 106 0.69 5.77 10.71
CA ALA A 106 -0.26 5.78 11.82
C ALA A 106 0.17 6.65 13.01
N GLY A 107 1.44 7.06 13.04
CA GLY A 107 2.08 7.66 14.20
C GLY A 107 2.72 6.62 15.13
N PRO A 108 3.87 7.00 15.75
CA PRO A 108 4.66 6.06 16.56
C PRO A 108 3.92 5.53 17.81
N ASN A 109 3.00 6.31 18.38
CA ASN A 109 2.22 5.89 19.55
C ASN A 109 1.16 4.85 19.18
N ALA A 110 0.45 5.03 18.06
CA ALA A 110 -0.53 4.06 17.57
C ALA A 110 0.12 2.71 17.26
N LEU A 111 1.32 2.73 16.64
CA LEU A 111 2.08 1.50 16.41
C LEU A 111 2.52 0.84 17.73
N ALA A 112 3.02 1.60 18.70
CA ALA A 112 3.43 1.08 20.00
C ALA A 112 2.26 0.43 20.75
N ASP A 113 1.08 1.04 20.74
CA ASP A 113 -0.13 0.47 21.33
C ASP A 113 -0.56 -0.82 20.65
N TRP A 114 -0.50 -0.87 19.32
CA TRP A 114 -0.79 -2.09 18.58
C TRP A 114 0.20 -3.23 18.89
N LEU A 115 1.50 -2.94 18.96
CA LEU A 115 2.52 -3.91 19.33
C LEU A 115 2.32 -4.44 20.74
N ALA A 116 1.83 -3.60 21.66
CA ALA A 116 1.47 -3.96 23.03
C ALA A 116 0.11 -4.70 23.14
N GLY A 117 -0.60 -4.91 22.04
CA GLY A 117 -1.92 -5.57 22.02
C GLY A 117 -3.07 -4.69 22.51
N LYS A 118 -2.86 -3.37 22.64
CA LYS A 118 -3.85 -2.40 23.18
C LYS A 118 -4.78 -1.83 22.10
N GLY A 119 -4.59 -2.18 20.82
CA GLY A 119 -5.40 -1.65 19.74
C GLY A 119 -5.21 -2.39 18.43
N VAL A 120 -5.84 -1.87 17.38
CA VAL A 120 -5.77 -2.37 16.00
C VAL A 120 -5.21 -1.26 15.12
N LEU A 121 -4.25 -1.56 14.26
CA LEU A 121 -3.80 -0.60 13.26
C LEU A 121 -4.93 -0.32 12.26
N PRO A 122 -5.12 0.95 11.84
CA PRO A 122 -6.04 1.32 10.78
C PRO A 122 -5.81 0.48 9.52
N LEU A 123 -6.87 0.15 8.80
CA LEU A 123 -6.78 -0.59 7.52
C LEU A 123 -5.91 0.17 6.52
N GLU A 124 -6.00 1.49 6.51
CA GLU A 124 -5.16 2.36 5.69
C GLU A 124 -3.67 2.12 5.95
N THR A 125 -3.27 2.03 7.23
CA THR A 125 -1.88 1.75 7.60
C THR A 125 -1.44 0.35 7.19
N GLN A 126 -2.30 -0.65 7.32
CA GLN A 126 -2.02 -2.01 6.86
C GLN A 126 -1.80 -2.04 5.34
N ASP A 127 -2.66 -1.34 4.58
CA ASP A 127 -2.56 -1.20 3.12
C ASP A 127 -1.30 -0.41 2.71
N TYR A 128 -0.95 0.61 3.50
CA TYR A 128 0.24 1.43 3.30
C TYR A 128 1.51 0.57 3.38
N VAL A 129 1.65 -0.22 4.44
CA VAL A 129 2.81 -1.11 4.62
C VAL A 129 2.87 -2.16 3.50
N LEU A 130 1.74 -2.79 3.17
CA LEU A 130 1.66 -3.77 2.09
C LEU A 130 2.06 -3.16 0.73
N ALA A 131 1.58 -1.96 0.41
CA ALA A 131 1.89 -1.28 -0.85
C ALA A 131 3.38 -0.94 -0.99
N ILE A 132 4.04 -0.57 0.11
CA ILE A 132 5.46 -0.21 0.11
C ILE A 132 6.35 -1.44 0.11
N THR A 133 6.03 -2.44 0.93
CA THR A 133 6.92 -3.57 1.23
C THR A 133 6.59 -4.86 0.48
N GLY A 134 5.35 -4.99 -0.01
CA GLY A 134 4.82 -6.24 -0.55
C GLY A 134 4.43 -7.27 0.53
N HIS A 135 4.57 -6.91 1.82
CA HIS A 135 4.32 -7.77 2.97
C HIS A 135 3.32 -7.14 3.93
N ASP A 136 2.51 -7.96 4.59
CA ASP A 136 1.59 -7.49 5.63
C ASP A 136 2.36 -7.00 6.86
N VAL A 137 1.79 -6.02 7.55
CA VAL A 137 2.37 -5.48 8.78
C VAL A 137 2.56 -6.54 9.87
N GLU A 138 1.73 -7.58 9.91
CA GLU A 138 1.86 -8.71 10.84
C GLU A 138 3.11 -9.55 10.58
N GLU A 139 3.58 -9.66 9.33
CA GLU A 139 4.80 -10.36 8.97
C GLU A 139 6.04 -9.64 9.55
N TRP A 140 5.98 -8.31 9.64
CA TRP A 140 7.04 -7.47 10.21
C TRP A 140 7.12 -7.53 11.74
N ARG A 141 6.06 -7.95 12.39
CA ARG A 141 6.01 -8.15 13.86
C ARG A 141 6.72 -9.43 14.28
N GLY A 142 6.94 -10.37 13.38
CA GLY A 142 7.53 -11.67 13.66
C GLY A 142 9.02 -11.60 14.03
N ALA A 143 9.54 -12.70 14.58
CA ALA A 143 10.96 -12.83 14.93
C ALA A 143 11.89 -12.84 13.70
N ASN A 144 11.37 -13.18 12.53
CA ASN A 144 12.09 -13.19 11.25
C ASN A 144 11.34 -12.29 10.25
N PRO A 145 11.51 -10.95 10.35
CA PRO A 145 10.85 -10.05 9.44
C PRO A 145 11.35 -10.24 8.01
N PRO A 146 10.48 -9.99 7.00
CA PRO A 146 10.89 -10.08 5.60
C PRO A 146 11.94 -9.03 5.26
N SER A 147 12.65 -9.22 4.16
CA SER A 147 13.55 -8.19 3.62
C SER A 147 12.73 -7.03 3.03
N PRO A 148 13.03 -5.77 3.38
CA PRO A 148 12.19 -4.62 3.02
C PRO A 148 12.24 -4.22 1.54
N ALA A 149 13.06 -4.85 0.73
CA ALA A 149 13.32 -4.40 -0.63
C ALA A 149 13.58 -5.53 -1.62
N ALA A 150 12.94 -6.67 -1.45
CA ALA A 150 13.02 -7.70 -2.47
C ALA A 150 12.31 -7.24 -3.77
N PRO A 151 12.89 -7.44 -4.96
CA PRO A 151 14.16 -8.11 -5.17
C PRO A 151 15.39 -7.19 -5.32
N ASP A 152 15.25 -5.85 -5.34
CA ASP A 152 16.38 -4.94 -5.61
C ASP A 152 16.29 -3.69 -4.70
N PRO A 153 17.07 -3.68 -3.58
CA PRO A 153 17.05 -2.58 -2.61
C PRO A 153 17.59 -1.27 -3.20
N ASP A 154 18.54 -1.33 -4.11
CA ASP A 154 19.23 -0.18 -4.69
C ASP A 154 18.64 0.24 -6.05
N LYS A 155 17.50 -0.32 -6.43
CA LYS A 155 16.84 0.02 -7.69
C LYS A 155 16.63 1.53 -7.80
N PRO A 156 17.10 2.15 -8.90
CA PRO A 156 17.00 3.60 -9.08
C PRO A 156 15.55 4.11 -8.97
N CYS A 157 15.41 5.30 -8.39
CA CYS A 157 14.10 5.92 -8.15
C CYS A 157 13.26 6.03 -9.43
N LEU A 158 13.81 6.55 -10.52
CA LEU A 158 13.08 6.67 -11.80
C LEU A 158 12.58 5.32 -12.32
N THR A 159 13.39 4.27 -12.20
CA THR A 159 12.99 2.91 -12.62
C THR A 159 11.89 2.36 -11.72
N SER A 160 11.97 2.62 -10.42
CA SER A 160 10.96 2.22 -9.45
C SER A 160 9.62 2.89 -9.72
N ILE A 161 9.63 4.20 -10.00
CA ILE A 161 8.44 4.98 -10.35
C ILE A 161 7.83 4.50 -11.69
N GLY A 162 8.64 4.20 -12.69
CA GLY A 162 8.16 3.66 -13.97
C GLY A 162 7.30 2.41 -13.76
N ASN A 163 7.75 1.50 -12.91
CA ASN A 163 6.99 0.29 -12.57
C ASN A 163 5.72 0.60 -11.75
N LEU A 164 5.79 1.57 -10.83
CA LEU A 164 4.64 1.99 -10.02
C LEU A 164 3.56 2.66 -10.89
N ARG A 165 3.96 3.48 -11.86
CA ARG A 165 3.04 4.10 -12.83
C ARG A 165 2.34 3.07 -13.72
N VAL A 166 3.05 2.04 -14.18
CA VAL A 166 2.45 0.96 -14.97
C VAL A 166 1.47 0.15 -14.12
N ALA A 167 1.81 -0.14 -12.86
CA ALA A 167 0.92 -0.83 -11.94
C ALA A 167 -0.33 0.01 -11.56
N HIS A 168 -0.26 1.34 -11.69
CA HIS A 168 -1.32 2.30 -11.38
C HIS A 168 -1.71 3.13 -12.62
N GLY A 169 -1.55 2.58 -13.84
CA GLY A 169 -1.91 3.25 -15.08
C GLY A 169 -3.36 3.78 -15.06
N PRO A 170 -3.70 4.77 -15.94
CA PRO A 170 -5.01 5.42 -15.92
C PRO A 170 -6.20 4.46 -16.11
N GLU A 171 -5.95 3.23 -16.58
CA GLU A 171 -6.94 2.15 -16.65
C GLU A 171 -7.02 1.29 -15.36
N ALA A 172 -6.08 1.46 -14.42
CA ALA A 172 -6.05 0.72 -13.15
C ALA A 172 -6.71 1.49 -11.99
N SER A 173 -7.35 2.63 -12.23
CA SER A 173 -8.41 3.07 -11.34
C SER A 173 -9.50 2.01 -11.43
N PRO A 174 -9.77 1.22 -10.36
CA PRO A 174 -10.99 0.44 -10.36
C PRO A 174 -12.10 1.49 -10.54
N THR A 175 -12.72 1.51 -11.71
CA THR A 175 -13.97 2.22 -11.86
C THR A 175 -14.83 1.77 -10.71
N VAL A 176 -15.33 2.71 -9.92
CA VAL A 176 -16.17 2.53 -8.73
C VAL A 176 -17.38 1.59 -9.01
N SER A 177 -17.66 1.29 -10.26
CA SER A 177 -18.63 0.31 -10.73
C SER A 177 -18.38 -1.14 -10.28
N GLY A 178 -17.16 -1.55 -9.93
CA GLY A 178 -16.87 -2.90 -9.42
C GLY A 178 -17.09 -3.06 -7.92
N LEU A 179 -17.18 -1.97 -7.16
CA LEU A 179 -17.31 -1.98 -5.70
C LEU A 179 -18.71 -2.38 -5.19
N PHE A 180 -19.72 -2.43 -6.07
CA PHE A 180 -21.12 -2.71 -5.70
C PHE A 180 -21.76 -3.79 -6.57
N ALA A 181 -21.00 -4.79 -6.99
CA ALA A 181 -21.63 -5.95 -7.61
C ALA A 181 -22.46 -6.68 -6.53
N PRO A 182 -23.75 -6.90 -6.77
CA PRO A 182 -24.64 -7.52 -5.78
C PRO A 182 -24.29 -8.98 -5.48
N TRP A 183 -23.46 -9.59 -6.33
CA TRP A 183 -22.94 -10.94 -6.19
C TRP A 183 -21.44 -10.98 -6.42
N GLY A 184 -20.77 -11.96 -5.84
CA GLY A 184 -19.34 -12.15 -6.03
C GLY A 184 -18.91 -13.60 -5.95
N VAL A 185 -17.93 -13.95 -6.76
CA VAL A 185 -17.25 -15.24 -6.73
C VAL A 185 -16.02 -15.12 -5.84
N GLN A 186 -16.08 -15.66 -4.63
CA GLN A 186 -14.96 -15.64 -3.69
C GLN A 186 -13.90 -16.64 -4.14
N ILE A 187 -12.68 -16.14 -4.34
CA ILE A 187 -11.53 -16.93 -4.77
C ILE A 187 -10.59 -17.21 -3.59
N SER A 188 -10.42 -16.23 -2.71
CA SER A 188 -9.55 -16.36 -1.55
C SER A 188 -10.09 -15.61 -0.35
N ALA A 189 -9.62 -15.99 0.84
CA ALA A 189 -9.92 -15.28 2.07
C ALA A 189 -8.84 -15.53 3.12
N SER A 190 -8.56 -14.52 3.97
CA SER A 190 -7.59 -14.61 5.05
C SER A 190 -7.85 -13.55 6.12
N PHE A 191 -7.30 -13.73 7.31
CA PHE A 191 -7.17 -12.67 8.32
C PHE A 191 -6.06 -11.65 8.02
N SER A 192 -5.31 -11.84 6.92
CA SER A 192 -4.32 -10.94 6.38
C SER A 192 -4.74 -10.57 4.96
N LYS A 193 -4.85 -9.27 4.65
CA LYS A 193 -5.24 -8.78 3.33
C LYS A 193 -4.23 -9.20 2.26
N GLY A 194 -2.92 -9.06 2.55
CA GLY A 194 -1.89 -9.47 1.62
C GLY A 194 -1.87 -10.97 1.37
N SER A 195 -2.10 -11.80 2.40
CA SER A 195 -2.21 -13.25 2.19
C SER A 195 -3.42 -13.60 1.31
N ALA A 196 -4.55 -12.91 1.49
CA ALA A 196 -5.72 -13.09 0.62
C ALA A 196 -5.43 -12.66 -0.83
N LEU A 197 -4.76 -11.51 -1.02
CA LEU A 197 -4.38 -11.01 -2.35
C LEU A 197 -3.31 -11.87 -3.02
N ARG A 198 -2.29 -12.34 -2.28
CA ARG A 198 -1.30 -13.29 -2.84
C ARG A 198 -1.94 -14.62 -3.24
N ALA A 199 -2.89 -15.12 -2.45
CA ALA A 199 -3.63 -16.33 -2.82
C ALA A 199 -4.48 -16.10 -4.08
N PHE A 200 -5.11 -14.93 -4.20
CA PHE A 200 -5.83 -14.54 -5.43
C PHE A 200 -4.88 -14.44 -6.63
N ALA A 201 -3.73 -13.79 -6.49
CA ALA A 201 -2.75 -13.65 -7.57
C ALA A 201 -2.23 -15.01 -8.08
N ARG A 202 -2.00 -15.97 -7.16
CA ARG A 202 -1.67 -17.35 -7.56
C ARG A 202 -2.82 -17.99 -8.35
N ALA A 203 -4.04 -17.92 -7.84
CA ALA A 203 -5.20 -18.45 -8.54
C ALA A 203 -5.41 -17.78 -9.91
N GLN A 204 -5.16 -16.47 -10.02
CA GLN A 204 -5.23 -15.74 -11.28
C GLN A 204 -4.17 -16.20 -12.29
N HIS A 205 -2.97 -16.51 -11.81
CA HIS A 205 -1.90 -17.10 -12.63
C HIS A 205 -2.25 -18.52 -13.07
N ASP A 206 -2.65 -19.38 -12.14
CA ASP A 206 -2.92 -20.80 -12.39
C ASP A 206 -4.15 -21.00 -13.29
N TYR A 207 -5.14 -20.13 -13.17
CA TYR A 207 -6.40 -20.19 -13.92
C TYR A 207 -6.57 -19.00 -14.87
N TYR A 208 -5.48 -18.55 -15.47
CA TYR A 208 -5.43 -17.34 -16.31
C TYR A 208 -6.48 -17.33 -17.43
N SER A 209 -6.76 -18.49 -18.05
CA SER A 209 -7.77 -18.63 -19.12
C SER A 209 -9.20 -18.29 -18.68
N VAL A 210 -9.49 -18.35 -17.37
CA VAL A 210 -10.83 -18.08 -16.82
C VAL A 210 -10.92 -16.73 -16.14
N ILE A 211 -9.92 -16.38 -15.31
CA ILE A 211 -9.95 -15.20 -14.43
C ILE A 211 -8.78 -14.24 -14.65
N GLY A 212 -7.86 -14.51 -15.58
CA GLY A 212 -6.62 -13.73 -15.77
C GLY A 212 -6.81 -12.24 -16.04
N HIS A 213 -7.94 -11.85 -16.63
CA HIS A 213 -8.26 -10.44 -16.98
C HIS A 213 -9.23 -9.78 -16.01
N MET A 214 -9.68 -10.49 -14.96
CA MET A 214 -10.70 -9.98 -14.06
C MET A 214 -10.09 -9.23 -12.88
N ALA A 215 -10.58 -8.02 -12.62
CA ALA A 215 -10.20 -7.26 -11.45
C ALA A 215 -11.02 -7.70 -10.23
N PRO A 216 -10.39 -8.05 -9.10
CA PRO A 216 -11.09 -8.41 -7.88
C PRO A 216 -11.49 -7.19 -7.08
N PHE A 217 -12.45 -7.36 -6.18
CA PHE A 217 -12.69 -6.45 -5.07
C PHE A 217 -12.44 -7.16 -3.73
N VAL A 218 -12.04 -6.38 -2.72
CA VAL A 218 -11.70 -6.91 -1.39
C VAL A 218 -12.72 -6.43 -0.38
N LEU A 219 -13.33 -7.37 0.34
CA LEU A 219 -14.23 -7.09 1.45
C LEU A 219 -13.52 -7.41 2.77
N GLY A 220 -13.39 -6.41 3.64
CA GLY A 220 -12.93 -6.58 5.01
C GLY A 220 -14.12 -6.53 5.97
N SER A 221 -14.25 -7.48 6.88
CA SER A 221 -15.24 -7.45 7.94
C SER A 221 -14.73 -8.12 9.21
N VAL A 222 -15.09 -7.58 10.37
CA VAL A 222 -14.83 -8.25 11.64
C VAL A 222 -15.87 -9.35 11.81
N LEU A 223 -15.40 -10.57 12.14
CA LEU A 223 -16.24 -11.70 12.48
C LEU A 223 -16.33 -11.80 14.01
N PRO A 224 -17.45 -11.43 14.65
CA PRO A 224 -17.53 -11.37 16.12
C PRO A 224 -17.17 -12.70 16.81
N SER A 225 -17.47 -13.82 16.16
CA SER A 225 -17.16 -15.19 16.66
C SER A 225 -15.66 -15.55 16.58
N ARG A 226 -14.82 -14.74 15.90
CA ARG A 226 -13.40 -15.04 15.67
C ARG A 226 -12.47 -13.94 16.19
N GLY A 227 -12.99 -13.03 17.02
CA GLY A 227 -12.24 -11.93 17.64
C GLY A 227 -12.21 -10.66 16.81
N PRO A 228 -11.43 -9.64 17.23
CA PRO A 228 -11.46 -8.29 16.65
C PRO A 228 -10.69 -8.18 15.32
N ARG A 229 -10.02 -9.22 14.86
CA ARG A 229 -9.23 -9.17 13.62
C ARG A 229 -10.14 -9.11 12.40
N PRO A 230 -9.91 -8.19 11.45
CA PRO A 230 -10.64 -8.16 10.20
C PRO A 230 -10.35 -9.44 9.38
N PHE A 231 -11.39 -9.95 8.73
CA PHE A 231 -11.31 -11.07 7.81
C PHE A 231 -11.53 -10.55 6.40
N TYR A 232 -10.56 -10.74 5.53
CA TYR A 232 -10.54 -10.25 4.15
C TYR A 232 -10.98 -11.35 3.20
N ARG A 233 -11.88 -10.99 2.28
CA ARG A 233 -12.37 -11.85 1.21
C ARG A 233 -12.08 -11.18 -0.12
N VAL A 234 -11.45 -11.90 -1.03
CA VAL A 234 -11.18 -11.43 -2.40
C VAL A 234 -12.18 -12.09 -3.33
N ARG A 235 -12.97 -11.28 -4.01
CA ARG A 235 -14.06 -11.71 -4.87
C ARG A 235 -13.96 -11.10 -6.26
N LEU A 236 -14.43 -11.86 -7.25
CA LEU A 236 -14.68 -11.38 -8.60
C LEU A 236 -16.14 -10.90 -8.69
N PRO A 237 -16.41 -9.70 -9.28
CA PRO A 237 -17.76 -9.14 -9.34
C PRO A 237 -18.66 -9.91 -10.29
N ALA A 238 -19.95 -10.02 -9.95
CA ALA A 238 -21.00 -10.54 -10.81
C ALA A 238 -22.31 -9.77 -10.55
N GLN A 239 -23.07 -9.47 -11.61
CA GLN A 239 -24.30 -8.69 -11.50
C GLN A 239 -25.50 -9.55 -11.12
N THR A 240 -25.44 -10.84 -11.40
CA THR A 240 -26.50 -11.80 -11.10
C THR A 240 -25.95 -13.08 -10.47
N PRO A 241 -26.76 -13.83 -9.71
CA PRO A 241 -26.35 -15.14 -9.19
C PRO A 241 -25.96 -16.11 -10.31
N SER A 242 -26.69 -16.13 -11.42
CA SER A 242 -26.40 -17.00 -12.56
C SER A 242 -25.05 -16.68 -13.23
N GLU A 243 -24.67 -15.40 -13.27
CA GLU A 243 -23.34 -14.99 -13.77
C GLU A 243 -22.23 -15.47 -12.83
N ALA A 244 -22.43 -15.32 -11.51
CA ALA A 244 -21.48 -15.79 -10.51
C ALA A 244 -21.34 -17.32 -10.54
N GLU A 245 -22.44 -18.06 -10.65
CA GLU A 245 -22.46 -19.52 -10.77
C GLU A 245 -21.70 -19.97 -12.03
N LYS A 246 -22.00 -19.43 -13.20
CA LYS A 246 -21.31 -19.75 -14.46
C LYS A 246 -19.80 -19.47 -14.39
N LEU A 247 -19.38 -18.40 -13.69
CA LEU A 247 -17.98 -18.11 -13.51
C LEU A 247 -17.32 -19.14 -12.58
N CYS A 248 -17.98 -19.48 -11.48
CA CYS A 248 -17.51 -20.48 -10.54
C CYS A 248 -17.43 -21.87 -11.19
N ASP A 249 -18.43 -22.28 -11.98
CA ASP A 249 -18.45 -23.56 -12.72
C ASP A 249 -17.27 -23.65 -13.71
N ARG A 250 -17.00 -22.57 -14.45
CA ARG A 250 -15.84 -22.52 -15.37
C ARG A 250 -14.52 -22.65 -14.61
N LEU A 251 -14.42 -22.03 -13.44
CA LEU A 251 -13.22 -22.11 -12.62
C LEU A 251 -13.04 -23.52 -12.06
N GLN A 252 -14.12 -24.15 -11.58
CA GLN A 252 -14.09 -25.53 -11.08
C GLN A 252 -13.75 -26.53 -12.17
N ALA A 253 -14.23 -26.31 -13.40
CA ALA A 253 -13.90 -27.17 -14.55
C ALA A 253 -12.40 -27.23 -14.87
N VAL A 254 -11.63 -26.22 -14.48
CA VAL A 254 -10.16 -26.19 -14.62
C VAL A 254 -9.42 -26.48 -13.29
N GLY A 255 -10.14 -26.97 -12.26
CA GLY A 255 -9.57 -27.36 -10.98
C GLY A 255 -9.47 -26.23 -9.93
N GLY A 256 -10.03 -25.07 -10.20
CA GLY A 256 -10.06 -23.95 -9.26
C GLY A 256 -11.15 -24.10 -8.19
N ALA A 257 -10.93 -23.52 -7.01
CA ALA A 257 -11.91 -23.45 -5.94
C ALA A 257 -12.59 -22.08 -5.90
N CYS A 258 -13.90 -22.05 -5.68
CA CYS A 258 -14.69 -20.83 -5.58
C CYS A 258 -15.93 -20.99 -4.71
N ALA A 259 -16.49 -19.87 -4.26
CA ALA A 259 -17.79 -19.82 -3.60
C ALA A 259 -18.61 -18.63 -4.12
N VAL A 260 -19.85 -18.86 -4.51
CA VAL A 260 -20.79 -17.81 -4.93
C VAL A 260 -21.45 -17.22 -3.69
N LEU A 261 -21.35 -15.92 -3.53
CA LEU A 261 -21.86 -15.21 -2.34
C LEU A 261 -22.47 -13.86 -2.75
N ARG A 262 -23.53 -13.50 -2.03
CA ARG A 262 -24.08 -12.14 -2.11
C ARG A 262 -23.11 -11.17 -1.42
N SER A 263 -22.93 -9.99 -2.02
CA SER A 263 -22.03 -8.94 -1.50
C SER A 263 -22.69 -8.11 -0.44
#